data_8aff013fd8575041236ff4bf0e55a728
#
_entry.id   8aff013fd8575041236ff4bf0e55a728
#
_cell.length_a   1.000
_cell.length_b   1.000
_cell.length_c   1.000
_cell.angle_alpha   90.00
_cell.angle_beta   90.00
_cell.angle_gamma   90.00
#
_symmetry.space_group_name_H-M   'P 1'
#
loop_
_entity.id
_entity.type
_entity.pdbx_description
1 polymer ?
#
loop_
_entity_poly.entity_id
_entity_poly.type
_entity_poly.pdbx_seq_one_letter_code
_entity_poly.pdbx_strand_id
1 'polypeptide(L)'
;MSNNVNKVEAAMQMLRTAVADLIADDNEVGEDVNILRWLKACDLNVKKAERMMRDTIKWRKESGVEELLEKDYHPELEKGIPFTAGGKCRDGTPVVTVEGGKVDFRGLVETYGIKEVHRYCIQNLVKYERYFVQWNKENLKNRVGPITEDCIRGFVFIIDAKNVSLRQLSSIKGLQVVTQVCMDYISYFPVLGSRVIIINCNKLAVPLINIIRPIIQGPNLAVDVHDTNVEKWEPVILKRISPDQIGTAFGGSLVLT
;
A
#
# COMPACT_ATOMS: atom_id res chain seq x y z
N MET A 1 -14.70 26.37 -2.76
CA MET A 1 -14.57 25.23 -3.68
C MET A 1 -13.84 25.62 -4.98
N SER A 2 -14.18 26.69 -5.66
CA SER A 2 -13.54 27.13 -6.94
C SER A 2 -12.01 27.34 -6.81
N ASN A 3 -11.52 27.90 -5.71
CA ASN A 3 -10.09 28.21 -5.54
C ASN A 3 -9.20 26.97 -5.40
N ASN A 4 -9.70 25.87 -4.82
CA ASN A 4 -8.93 24.62 -4.68
C ASN A 4 -8.88 23.85 -6.01
N VAL A 5 -9.97 23.85 -6.77
CA VAL A 5 -10.03 23.21 -8.10
C VAL A 5 -9.01 23.84 -9.04
N ASN A 6 -9.00 25.18 -9.15
CA ASN A 6 -8.04 25.90 -9.98
C ASN A 6 -6.58 25.64 -9.58
N LYS A 7 -6.33 25.46 -8.27
CA LYS A 7 -5.00 25.13 -7.75
C LYS A 7 -4.55 23.71 -8.17
N VAL A 8 -5.45 22.74 -8.09
CA VAL A 8 -5.16 21.35 -8.51
C VAL A 8 -4.90 21.27 -10.01
N GLU A 9 -5.76 21.86 -10.83
CA GLU A 9 -5.60 21.89 -12.29
C GLU A 9 -4.28 22.56 -12.71
N ALA A 10 -3.96 23.71 -12.11
CA ALA A 10 -2.70 24.39 -12.35
C ALA A 10 -1.49 23.54 -11.96
N ALA A 11 -1.54 22.88 -10.79
CA ALA A 11 -0.47 21.99 -10.35
C ALA A 11 -0.29 20.78 -11.28
N MET A 12 -1.39 20.19 -11.75
CA MET A 12 -1.36 19.08 -12.72
C MET A 12 -0.70 19.51 -14.04
N GLN A 13 -1.06 20.68 -14.57
CA GLN A 13 -0.45 21.19 -15.78
C GLN A 13 1.03 21.51 -15.60
N MET A 14 1.40 22.12 -14.48
CA MET A 14 2.80 22.41 -14.15
C MET A 14 3.63 21.12 -14.02
N LEU A 15 3.09 20.08 -13.35
CA LEU A 15 3.80 18.81 -13.22
C LEU A 15 3.96 18.11 -14.58
N ARG A 16 2.94 18.08 -15.44
CA ARG A 16 3.06 17.55 -16.80
C ARG A 16 4.16 18.24 -17.60
N THR A 17 4.25 19.55 -17.50
CA THR A 17 5.32 20.31 -18.14
C THR A 17 6.69 19.95 -17.59
N ALA A 18 6.82 19.80 -16.27
CA ALA A 18 8.07 19.47 -15.59
C ALA A 18 8.59 18.06 -15.91
N VAL A 19 7.67 17.11 -16.21
CA VAL A 19 7.99 15.72 -16.53
C VAL A 19 7.70 15.35 -17.99
N ALA A 20 7.70 16.33 -18.90
CA ALA A 20 7.37 16.11 -20.31
C ALA A 20 8.30 15.10 -21.02
N ASP A 21 9.57 15.03 -20.59
CA ASP A 21 10.52 14.03 -21.03
C ASP A 21 10.11 12.61 -20.61
N LEU A 22 9.64 12.43 -19.39
CA LEU A 22 9.16 11.13 -18.88
C LEU A 22 7.87 10.69 -19.60
N ILE A 23 6.98 11.65 -19.91
CA ILE A 23 5.74 11.38 -20.66
C ILE A 23 6.05 11.00 -22.12
N ALA A 24 7.09 11.55 -22.70
CA ALA A 24 7.52 11.19 -24.05
C ALA A 24 8.07 9.75 -24.12
N ASP A 25 8.70 9.27 -23.03
CA ASP A 25 9.18 7.89 -22.90
C ASP A 25 8.04 6.91 -22.61
N ASP A 26 7.05 7.34 -21.80
CA ASP A 26 5.90 6.53 -21.40
C ASP A 26 4.67 7.43 -21.18
N ASN A 27 3.69 7.33 -22.07
CA ASN A 27 2.48 8.13 -22.03
C ASN A 27 1.62 7.92 -20.77
N GLU A 28 1.68 6.75 -20.14
CA GLU A 28 0.93 6.47 -18.91
C GLU A 28 1.37 7.39 -17.75
N VAL A 29 2.61 7.84 -17.74
CA VAL A 29 3.14 8.80 -16.75
C VAL A 29 2.32 10.09 -16.73
N GLY A 30 1.83 10.56 -17.90
CA GLY A 30 1.05 11.78 -18.06
C GLY A 30 -0.44 11.66 -17.74
N GLU A 31 -0.95 10.47 -17.49
CA GLU A 31 -2.37 10.28 -17.17
C GLU A 31 -2.77 10.97 -15.86
N ASP A 32 -4.04 11.42 -15.80
CA ASP A 32 -4.58 12.14 -14.65
C ASP A 32 -4.35 11.42 -13.33
N VAL A 33 -4.59 10.12 -13.30
CA VAL A 33 -4.40 9.30 -12.09
C VAL A 33 -2.96 9.33 -11.60
N ASN A 34 -2.00 9.25 -12.53
CA ASN A 34 -0.57 9.25 -12.19
C ASN A 34 -0.12 10.64 -11.76
N ILE A 35 -0.42 11.68 -12.51
CA ILE A 35 -0.09 13.06 -12.13
C ILE A 35 -0.69 13.43 -10.77
N LEU A 36 -1.95 13.09 -10.55
CA LEU A 36 -2.68 13.49 -9.35
C LEU A 36 -2.21 12.74 -8.10
N ARG A 37 -1.87 11.44 -8.20
CA ARG A 37 -1.36 10.69 -7.04
C ARG A 37 -0.02 11.22 -6.52
N TRP A 38 0.86 11.63 -7.43
CA TRP A 38 2.15 12.23 -7.06
C TRP A 38 1.97 13.60 -6.42
N LEU A 39 1.10 14.44 -6.97
CA LEU A 39 0.75 15.72 -6.38
C LEU A 39 0.12 15.57 -4.99
N LYS A 40 -0.80 14.63 -4.83
CA LYS A 40 -1.42 14.30 -3.54
C LYS A 40 -0.38 13.86 -2.51
N ALA A 41 0.55 12.99 -2.88
CA ALA A 41 1.63 12.54 -2.00
C ALA A 41 2.53 13.69 -1.51
N CYS A 42 2.60 14.78 -2.27
CA CYS A 42 3.47 15.93 -2.02
C CYS A 42 2.72 17.22 -1.69
N ASP A 43 1.47 17.15 -1.23
CA ASP A 43 0.63 18.31 -0.86
C ASP A 43 0.59 19.38 -1.98
N LEU A 44 0.41 18.95 -3.23
CA LEU A 44 0.44 19.77 -4.46
C LEU A 44 1.76 20.50 -4.72
N ASN A 45 2.85 20.12 -4.07
CA ASN A 45 4.17 20.68 -4.34
C ASN A 45 4.78 20.03 -5.59
N VAL A 46 4.70 20.73 -6.72
CA VAL A 46 5.14 20.26 -8.04
C VAL A 46 6.60 19.81 -8.06
N LYS A 47 7.52 20.59 -7.45
CA LYS A 47 8.95 20.25 -7.42
C LYS A 47 9.22 18.96 -6.63
N LYS A 48 8.53 18.77 -5.50
CA LYS A 48 8.64 17.52 -4.73
C LYS A 48 8.06 16.34 -5.50
N ALA A 49 6.91 16.53 -6.14
CA ALA A 49 6.26 15.50 -6.96
C ALA A 49 7.13 15.07 -8.14
N GLU A 50 7.67 16.01 -8.90
CA GLU A 50 8.62 15.75 -9.99
C GLU A 50 9.81 14.93 -9.50
N ARG A 51 10.48 15.38 -8.43
CA ARG A 51 11.62 14.66 -7.85
C ARG A 51 11.26 13.24 -7.48
N MET A 52 10.15 13.05 -6.75
CA MET A 52 9.69 11.74 -6.32
C MET A 52 9.38 10.81 -7.51
N MET A 53 8.77 11.35 -8.59
CA MET A 53 8.55 10.59 -9.83
C MET A 53 9.86 10.14 -10.46
N ARG A 54 10.83 11.04 -10.63
CA ARG A 54 12.12 10.74 -11.23
C ARG A 54 12.91 9.71 -10.41
N ASP A 55 12.94 9.88 -9.09
CA ASP A 55 13.59 8.94 -8.17
C ASP A 55 12.94 7.55 -8.26
N THR A 56 11.61 7.48 -8.37
CA THR A 56 10.88 6.22 -8.52
C THR A 56 11.16 5.53 -9.84
N ILE A 57 11.13 6.25 -10.96
CA ILE A 57 11.41 5.67 -12.28
C ILE A 57 12.84 5.13 -12.33
N LYS A 58 13.80 5.88 -11.77
CA LYS A 58 15.18 5.44 -11.64
C LYS A 58 15.29 4.16 -10.81
N TRP A 59 14.67 4.16 -9.62
CA TRP A 59 14.66 2.98 -8.73
C TRP A 59 14.03 1.75 -9.42
N ARG A 60 12.92 1.91 -10.15
CA ARG A 60 12.27 0.82 -10.89
C ARG A 60 13.21 0.18 -11.91
N LYS A 61 13.93 1.01 -12.67
CA LYS A 61 14.93 0.53 -13.65
C LYS A 61 16.11 -0.19 -12.97
N GLU A 62 16.69 0.40 -11.92
CA GLU A 62 17.84 -0.16 -11.20
C GLU A 62 17.49 -1.45 -10.45
N SER A 63 16.28 -1.57 -9.94
CA SER A 63 15.79 -2.74 -9.21
C SER A 63 15.20 -3.84 -10.11
N GLY A 64 15.03 -3.59 -11.41
CA GLY A 64 14.41 -4.52 -12.35
C GLY A 64 12.97 -4.85 -11.96
N VAL A 65 12.19 -3.82 -11.58
CA VAL A 65 10.83 -4.01 -11.01
C VAL A 65 9.88 -4.64 -12.03
N GLU A 66 9.99 -4.30 -13.30
CA GLU A 66 9.10 -4.85 -14.34
C GLU A 66 9.37 -6.35 -14.57
N GLU A 67 10.64 -6.76 -14.50
CA GLU A 67 11.00 -8.18 -14.60
C GLU A 67 10.51 -9.00 -13.40
N LEU A 68 10.29 -8.36 -12.24
CA LEU A 68 9.71 -9.05 -11.08
C LEU A 68 8.30 -9.56 -11.33
N LEU A 69 7.53 -8.89 -12.17
CA LEU A 69 6.13 -9.24 -12.44
C LEU A 69 5.99 -10.56 -13.17
N GLU A 70 6.99 -10.90 -14.01
CA GLU A 70 7.06 -12.13 -14.78
C GLU A 70 7.77 -13.26 -14.00
N LYS A 71 8.29 -12.94 -12.81
CA LYS A 71 9.02 -13.92 -12.01
C LYS A 71 8.08 -14.81 -11.23
N ASP A 72 8.21 -16.11 -11.39
CA ASP A 72 7.61 -17.11 -10.52
C ASP A 72 8.43 -17.30 -9.25
N TYR A 73 7.76 -17.37 -8.13
CA TYR A 73 8.37 -17.64 -6.83
C TYR A 73 8.04 -19.05 -6.35
N HIS A 74 8.81 -19.54 -5.40
CA HIS A 74 8.55 -20.86 -4.81
C HIS A 74 7.19 -20.84 -4.10
N PRO A 75 6.28 -21.82 -4.32
CA PRO A 75 4.94 -21.84 -3.74
C PRO A 75 4.89 -21.68 -2.21
N GLU A 76 5.89 -22.18 -1.49
CA GLU A 76 5.97 -22.03 -0.03
C GLU A 76 6.34 -20.59 0.40
N LEU A 77 7.06 -19.83 -0.45
CA LEU A 77 7.28 -18.39 -0.21
C LEU A 77 5.97 -17.63 -0.39
N GLU A 78 5.21 -17.93 -1.42
CA GLU A 78 3.91 -17.33 -1.69
C GLU A 78 2.92 -17.60 -0.56
N LYS A 79 2.81 -18.85 -0.10
CA LYS A 79 1.98 -19.23 1.05
C LYS A 79 2.47 -18.60 2.36
N GLY A 80 3.79 -18.38 2.48
CA GLY A 80 4.43 -17.83 3.67
C GLY A 80 4.14 -16.35 3.90
N ILE A 81 3.76 -15.59 2.85
CA ILE A 81 3.36 -14.18 2.94
C ILE A 81 2.03 -13.99 2.19
N PRO A 82 0.92 -14.45 2.77
CA PRO A 82 -0.38 -14.37 2.13
C PRO A 82 -0.92 -12.94 2.17
N PHE A 83 -0.89 -12.29 1.02
CA PHE A 83 -1.65 -11.06 0.79
C PHE A 83 -2.95 -11.44 0.10
N THR A 84 -4.07 -11.08 0.71
CA THR A 84 -5.36 -11.34 0.10
C THR A 84 -5.99 -10.02 -0.34
N ALA A 85 -6.03 -9.81 -1.65
CA ALA A 85 -6.84 -8.75 -2.24
C ALA A 85 -8.25 -9.31 -2.46
N GLY A 86 -9.24 -8.68 -1.89
CA GLY A 86 -10.63 -9.07 -2.07
C GLY A 86 -11.54 -8.32 -1.13
N GLY A 87 -12.72 -8.00 -1.63
CA GLY A 87 -13.68 -7.16 -0.92
C GLY A 87 -13.41 -5.67 -1.05
N LYS A 88 -14.37 -4.89 -0.58
CA LYS A 88 -14.37 -3.43 -0.66
C LYS A 88 -15.06 -2.79 0.54
N CYS A 89 -14.65 -1.59 0.85
CA CYS A 89 -15.36 -0.72 1.77
C CYS A 89 -16.74 -0.34 1.21
N ARG A 90 -17.62 0.18 2.07
CA ARG A 90 -18.96 0.64 1.68
C ARG A 90 -18.95 1.77 0.64
N ASP A 91 -17.86 2.53 0.58
CA ASP A 91 -17.63 3.59 -0.41
C ASP A 91 -16.93 3.08 -1.69
N GLY A 92 -16.78 1.77 -1.86
CA GLY A 92 -16.15 1.13 -2.99
C GLY A 92 -14.63 1.02 -2.91
N THR A 93 -13.96 1.60 -1.90
CA THR A 93 -12.50 1.50 -1.76
C THR A 93 -12.06 0.05 -1.55
N PRO A 94 -11.08 -0.46 -2.34
CA PRO A 94 -10.61 -1.83 -2.18
C PRO A 94 -9.95 -2.09 -0.82
N VAL A 95 -10.08 -3.34 -0.36
CA VAL A 95 -9.50 -3.81 0.90
C VAL A 95 -8.46 -4.88 0.62
N VAL A 96 -7.33 -4.78 1.30
CA VAL A 96 -6.28 -5.81 1.32
C VAL A 96 -6.14 -6.32 2.75
N THR A 97 -6.22 -7.63 2.94
CA THR A 97 -6.07 -8.26 4.25
C THR A 97 -4.77 -9.05 4.32
N VAL A 98 -4.09 -8.99 5.46
CA VAL A 98 -2.84 -9.70 5.71
C VAL A 98 -2.90 -10.35 7.09
N GLU A 99 -2.76 -11.66 7.15
CA GLU A 99 -2.57 -12.38 8.42
C GLU A 99 -1.10 -12.27 8.86
N GLY A 100 -0.68 -11.05 9.21
CA GLY A 100 0.73 -10.70 9.48
C GLY A 100 1.36 -11.52 10.61
N GLY A 101 0.59 -11.93 11.60
CA GLY A 101 1.06 -12.78 12.68
C GLY A 101 1.40 -14.21 12.27
N LYS A 102 0.96 -14.68 11.10
CA LYS A 102 1.32 -15.99 10.53
C LYS A 102 2.62 -15.95 9.72
N VAL A 103 3.10 -14.77 9.32
CA VAL A 103 4.29 -14.63 8.48
C VAL A 103 5.55 -14.88 9.30
N ASP A 104 6.23 -15.99 9.06
CA ASP A 104 7.55 -16.28 9.67
C ASP A 104 8.68 -15.68 8.81
N PHE A 105 8.83 -14.35 8.85
CA PHE A 105 9.93 -13.68 8.14
C PHE A 105 11.30 -14.25 8.47
N ARG A 106 11.52 -14.76 9.69
CA ARG A 106 12.77 -15.42 10.06
C ARG A 106 13.00 -16.67 9.23
N GLY A 107 12.05 -17.61 9.22
CA GLY A 107 12.18 -18.86 8.46
C GLY A 107 12.28 -18.60 6.97
N LEU A 108 11.50 -17.67 6.43
CA LEU A 108 11.54 -17.30 5.02
C LEU A 108 12.91 -16.74 4.61
N VAL A 109 13.49 -15.85 5.41
CA VAL A 109 14.81 -15.28 5.12
C VAL A 109 15.93 -16.29 5.32
N GLU A 110 15.83 -17.21 6.30
CA GLU A 110 16.78 -18.30 6.48
C GLU A 110 16.77 -19.29 5.30
N THR A 111 15.58 -19.50 4.67
CA THR A 111 15.40 -20.44 3.56
C THR A 111 15.72 -19.81 2.20
N TYR A 112 15.20 -18.63 1.92
CA TYR A 112 15.24 -18.00 0.58
C TYR A 112 16.21 -16.82 0.48
N GLY A 113 16.71 -16.32 1.61
CA GLY A 113 17.56 -15.14 1.68
C GLY A 113 16.76 -13.82 1.67
N ILE A 114 17.41 -12.75 2.18
CA ILE A 114 16.84 -11.40 2.31
C ILE A 114 16.36 -10.87 0.95
N LYS A 115 17.21 -10.99 -0.07
CA LYS A 115 16.94 -10.44 -1.42
C LYS A 115 15.70 -11.05 -2.05
N GLU A 116 15.54 -12.36 -1.96
CA GLU A 116 14.43 -13.08 -2.59
C GLU A 116 13.09 -12.75 -1.90
N VAL A 117 13.06 -12.78 -0.56
CA VAL A 117 11.87 -12.42 0.21
C VAL A 117 11.48 -10.95 -0.02
N HIS A 118 12.44 -10.04 -0.04
CA HIS A 118 12.21 -8.63 -0.35
C HIS A 118 11.61 -8.45 -1.75
N ARG A 119 12.23 -9.06 -2.78
CA ARG A 119 11.75 -8.97 -4.17
C ARG A 119 10.33 -9.52 -4.34
N TYR A 120 9.97 -10.59 -3.65
CA TYR A 120 8.61 -11.09 -3.61
C TYR A 120 7.62 -10.07 -3.03
N CYS A 121 7.98 -9.41 -1.93
CA CYS A 121 7.14 -8.35 -1.35
C CYS A 121 6.97 -7.18 -2.33
N ILE A 122 8.04 -6.76 -3.03
CA ILE A 122 7.98 -5.70 -4.03
C ILE A 122 7.10 -6.11 -5.21
N GLN A 123 7.20 -7.35 -5.71
CA GLN A 123 6.29 -7.85 -6.77
C GLN A 123 4.82 -7.66 -6.37
N ASN A 124 4.46 -8.01 -5.13
CA ASN A 124 3.08 -7.85 -4.65
C ASN A 124 2.68 -6.36 -4.58
N LEU A 125 3.56 -5.47 -4.10
CA LEU A 125 3.28 -4.03 -4.11
C LEU A 125 3.04 -3.50 -5.53
N VAL A 126 3.81 -3.95 -6.52
CA VAL A 126 3.62 -3.57 -7.93
C VAL A 126 2.30 -4.11 -8.50
N LYS A 127 1.94 -5.37 -8.18
CA LYS A 127 0.63 -5.93 -8.55
C LYS A 127 -0.52 -5.09 -7.97
N TYR A 128 -0.42 -4.68 -6.70
CA TYR A 128 -1.41 -3.79 -6.07
C TYR A 128 -1.41 -2.39 -6.68
N GLU A 129 -0.25 -1.85 -7.03
CA GLU A 129 -0.15 -0.55 -7.70
C GLU A 129 -0.86 -0.56 -9.06
N ARG A 130 -0.68 -1.61 -9.87
CA ARG A 130 -1.39 -1.75 -11.15
C ARG A 130 -2.91 -1.78 -10.93
N TYR A 131 -3.38 -2.54 -9.95
CA TYR A 131 -4.80 -2.56 -9.59
C TYR A 131 -5.28 -1.20 -9.07
N PHE A 132 -4.51 -0.53 -8.22
CA PHE A 132 -4.79 0.82 -7.73
C PHE A 132 -4.95 1.83 -8.88
N VAL A 133 -4.03 1.83 -9.83
CA VAL A 133 -4.08 2.73 -10.98
C VAL A 133 -5.34 2.47 -11.79
N GLN A 134 -5.62 1.22 -12.15
CA GLN A 134 -6.79 0.85 -12.93
C GLN A 134 -8.10 1.24 -12.23
N TRP A 135 -8.23 0.92 -10.95
CA TRP A 135 -9.41 1.25 -10.15
C TRP A 135 -9.66 2.77 -10.06
N ASN A 136 -8.59 3.57 -9.84
CA ASN A 136 -8.71 5.03 -9.80
C ASN A 136 -8.97 5.62 -11.19
N LYS A 137 -8.44 5.05 -12.27
CA LYS A 137 -8.79 5.45 -13.66
C LYS A 137 -10.30 5.30 -13.90
N GLU A 138 -10.88 4.17 -13.52
CA GLU A 138 -12.32 3.92 -13.69
C GLU A 138 -13.16 4.90 -12.85
N ASN A 139 -12.74 5.17 -11.61
CA ASN A 139 -13.43 6.15 -10.77
C ASN A 139 -13.34 7.58 -11.33
N LEU A 140 -12.20 7.99 -11.86
CA LEU A 140 -12.04 9.31 -12.50
C LEU A 140 -12.91 9.42 -13.75
N LYS A 141 -12.94 8.39 -14.60
CA LYS A 141 -13.75 8.35 -15.84
C LYS A 141 -15.25 8.48 -15.55
N ASN A 142 -15.73 7.85 -14.48
CA ASN A 142 -17.14 7.83 -14.11
C ASN A 142 -17.53 9.01 -13.19
N ARG A 143 -16.62 9.92 -12.92
CA ARG A 143 -16.85 11.03 -12.01
C ARG A 143 -17.66 12.15 -12.64
N VAL A 144 -18.59 12.71 -11.88
CA VAL A 144 -19.26 13.97 -12.17
C VAL A 144 -18.67 15.06 -11.26
N GLY A 145 -18.13 16.12 -11.84
CA GLY A 145 -17.58 17.28 -11.12
C GLY A 145 -16.06 17.46 -11.28
N PRO A 146 -15.50 18.50 -10.67
CA PRO A 146 -14.10 18.88 -10.85
C PRO A 146 -13.14 17.86 -10.25
N ILE A 147 -11.93 17.79 -10.81
CA ILE A 147 -10.84 16.97 -10.29
C ILE A 147 -10.22 17.68 -9.08
N THR A 148 -10.08 16.93 -8.00
CA THR A 148 -9.40 17.35 -6.77
C THR A 148 -8.50 16.20 -6.29
N GLU A 149 -7.58 16.46 -5.36
CA GLU A 149 -6.71 15.42 -4.79
C GLU A 149 -7.49 14.28 -4.12
N ASP A 150 -8.73 14.53 -3.67
CA ASP A 150 -9.59 13.50 -3.07
C ASP A 150 -10.20 12.52 -4.09
N CYS A 151 -10.03 12.81 -5.39
CA CYS A 151 -10.43 11.88 -6.44
C CYS A 151 -9.55 10.63 -6.45
N ILE A 152 -8.31 10.72 -5.96
CA ILE A 152 -7.43 9.57 -5.81
C ILE A 152 -7.55 9.02 -4.40
N ARG A 153 -7.91 7.74 -4.29
CA ARG A 153 -8.10 7.05 -3.02
C ARG A 153 -7.20 5.83 -2.94
N GLY A 154 -6.43 5.72 -1.86
CA GLY A 154 -5.61 4.55 -1.56
C GLY A 154 -6.45 3.43 -0.92
N PHE A 155 -5.92 2.23 -0.94
CA PHE A 155 -6.53 1.04 -0.34
C PHE A 155 -6.63 1.13 1.18
N VAL A 156 -7.52 0.32 1.75
CA VAL A 156 -7.54 0.04 3.18
C VAL A 156 -6.85 -1.30 3.40
N PHE A 157 -5.76 -1.28 4.17
CA PHE A 157 -5.05 -2.49 4.60
C PHE A 157 -5.52 -2.90 5.99
N ILE A 158 -5.82 -4.19 6.19
CA ILE A 158 -6.11 -4.75 7.51
C ILE A 158 -5.08 -5.82 7.80
N ILE A 159 -4.35 -5.65 8.88
CA ILE A 159 -3.26 -6.55 9.27
C ILE A 159 -3.64 -7.22 10.60
N ASP A 160 -3.80 -8.53 10.60
CA ASP A 160 -3.97 -9.30 11.83
C ASP A 160 -2.61 -9.64 12.42
N ALA A 161 -2.31 -9.05 13.58
CA ALA A 161 -1.08 -9.31 14.36
C ALA A 161 -1.24 -10.48 15.34
N LYS A 162 -2.33 -11.27 15.25
CA LYS A 162 -2.51 -12.48 16.07
C LYS A 162 -1.36 -13.45 15.83
N ASN A 163 -0.84 -14.03 16.92
CA ASN A 163 0.26 -14.99 16.90
C ASN A 163 1.66 -14.41 16.60
N VAL A 164 1.83 -13.10 16.56
CA VAL A 164 3.19 -12.52 16.59
C VAL A 164 3.94 -13.06 17.81
N SER A 165 5.14 -13.60 17.61
CA SER A 165 5.92 -14.32 18.60
C SER A 165 7.33 -13.74 18.75
N LEU A 166 8.04 -14.14 19.82
CA LEU A 166 9.45 -13.79 20.03
C LEU A 166 10.35 -14.29 18.89
N ARG A 167 9.99 -15.40 18.25
CA ARG A 167 10.75 -15.94 17.10
C ARG A 167 10.85 -14.92 15.97
N GLN A 168 9.76 -14.28 15.62
CA GLN A 168 9.72 -13.26 14.56
C GLN A 168 10.52 -12.01 14.97
N LEU A 169 10.38 -11.56 16.22
CA LEU A 169 11.07 -10.38 16.74
C LEU A 169 12.57 -10.57 16.91
N SER A 170 13.05 -11.79 17.14
CA SER A 170 14.47 -12.09 17.36
C SER A 170 15.30 -12.14 16.07
N SER A 171 14.67 -12.04 14.90
CA SER A 171 15.37 -12.10 13.61
C SER A 171 15.72 -10.71 13.11
N ILE A 172 16.98 -10.30 13.26
CA ILE A 172 17.49 -9.04 12.68
C ILE A 172 17.28 -9.00 11.16
N LYS A 173 17.53 -10.11 10.47
CA LYS A 173 17.34 -10.22 9.02
C LYS A 173 15.87 -10.11 8.61
N GLY A 174 14.97 -10.73 9.40
CA GLY A 174 13.52 -10.61 9.18
C GLY A 174 13.04 -9.17 9.37
N LEU A 175 13.47 -8.50 10.45
CA LEU A 175 13.17 -7.08 10.67
C LEU A 175 13.73 -6.18 9.57
N GLN A 176 14.94 -6.48 9.08
CA GLN A 176 15.55 -5.74 7.97
C GLN A 176 14.68 -5.80 6.70
N VAL A 177 14.16 -6.98 6.33
CA VAL A 177 13.25 -7.10 5.17
C VAL A 177 11.98 -6.28 5.40
N VAL A 178 11.33 -6.43 6.54
CA VAL A 178 10.07 -5.71 6.83
C VAL A 178 10.27 -4.20 6.79
N THR A 179 11.33 -3.69 7.43
CA THR A 179 11.62 -2.25 7.42
C THR A 179 11.98 -1.75 6.03
N GLN A 180 12.75 -2.51 5.26
CA GLN A 180 13.09 -2.12 3.88
C GLN A 180 11.85 -2.06 2.98
N VAL A 181 10.97 -3.06 3.07
CA VAL A 181 9.68 -3.04 2.32
C VAL A 181 8.83 -1.83 2.71
N CYS A 182 8.78 -1.48 4.00
CA CYS A 182 8.06 -0.28 4.45
C CYS A 182 8.69 1.02 3.90
N MET A 183 10.03 1.10 3.86
CA MET A 183 10.74 2.25 3.30
C MET A 183 10.51 2.38 1.80
N ASP A 184 10.59 1.27 1.05
CA ASP A 184 10.31 1.26 -0.39
C ASP A 184 8.85 1.62 -0.67
N TYR A 185 7.91 1.11 0.13
CA TYR A 185 6.49 1.44 0.05
C TYR A 185 6.25 2.95 0.13
N ILE A 186 6.82 3.62 1.12
CA ILE A 186 6.65 5.07 1.31
C ILE A 186 7.37 5.88 0.23
N SER A 187 8.54 5.41 -0.22
CA SER A 187 9.37 6.14 -1.18
C SER A 187 8.87 6.05 -2.61
N TYR A 188 8.31 4.88 -3.00
CA TYR A 188 8.09 4.56 -4.42
C TYR A 188 6.63 4.20 -4.78
N PHE A 189 5.73 4.08 -3.80
CA PHE A 189 4.32 3.72 -4.04
C PHE A 189 3.36 4.79 -3.48
N PRO A 190 3.34 6.00 -4.07
CA PRO A 190 2.59 7.13 -3.53
C PRO A 190 1.09 6.83 -3.46
N VAL A 191 0.50 7.14 -2.31
CA VAL A 191 -0.95 7.05 -2.04
C VAL A 191 -1.55 5.64 -2.27
N LEU A 192 -0.72 4.59 -2.37
CA LEU A 192 -1.23 3.22 -2.57
C LEU A 192 -2.17 2.78 -1.45
N GLY A 193 -1.92 3.21 -0.22
CA GLY A 193 -2.82 3.04 0.92
C GLY A 193 -3.31 4.37 1.46
N SER A 194 -4.52 4.38 2.00
CA SER A 194 -5.10 5.50 2.74
C SER A 194 -5.21 5.21 4.24
N ARG A 195 -5.27 3.93 4.60
CA ARG A 195 -5.40 3.49 5.99
C ARG A 195 -4.83 2.10 6.19
N VAL A 196 -4.14 1.93 7.29
CA VAL A 196 -3.73 0.61 7.82
C VAL A 196 -4.44 0.42 9.16
N ILE A 197 -5.19 -0.67 9.29
CA ILE A 197 -5.85 -1.07 10.54
C ILE A 197 -5.14 -2.33 11.03
N ILE A 198 -4.41 -2.24 12.14
CA ILE A 198 -3.72 -3.38 12.76
C ILE A 198 -4.58 -3.86 13.92
N ILE A 199 -4.99 -5.13 13.86
CA ILE A 199 -5.82 -5.77 14.89
C ILE A 199 -5.06 -6.86 15.64
N ASN A 200 -5.59 -7.28 16.77
CA ASN A 200 -5.03 -8.34 17.61
C ASN A 200 -3.58 -8.07 18.03
N CYS A 201 -3.22 -6.80 18.20
CA CYS A 201 -1.89 -6.40 18.62
C CYS A 201 -1.65 -6.81 20.09
N ASN A 202 -0.97 -7.93 20.29
CA ASN A 202 -0.56 -8.38 21.61
C ASN A 202 0.73 -7.66 22.08
N LYS A 203 1.13 -7.86 23.34
CA LYS A 203 2.32 -7.21 23.91
C LYS A 203 3.62 -7.51 23.14
N LEU A 204 3.71 -8.65 22.46
CA LEU A 204 4.87 -9.03 21.66
C LEU A 204 4.88 -8.31 20.30
N ALA A 205 3.72 -7.96 19.74
CA ALA A 205 3.63 -7.21 18.49
C ALA A 205 3.99 -5.72 18.64
N VAL A 206 3.82 -5.15 19.85
CA VAL A 206 4.05 -3.72 20.13
C VAL A 206 5.44 -3.23 19.71
N PRO A 207 6.57 -3.91 20.03
CA PRO A 207 7.89 -3.46 19.58
C PRO A 207 8.02 -3.36 18.05
N LEU A 208 7.49 -4.34 17.32
CA LEU A 208 7.51 -4.33 15.86
C LEU A 208 6.70 -3.15 15.30
N ILE A 209 5.51 -2.92 15.84
CA ILE A 209 4.64 -1.81 15.42
C ILE A 209 5.30 -0.46 15.73
N ASN A 210 5.98 -0.32 16.87
CA ASN A 210 6.70 0.90 17.21
C ASN A 210 7.88 1.20 16.25
N ILE A 211 8.44 0.17 15.61
CA ILE A 211 9.46 0.35 14.55
C ILE A 211 8.81 0.74 13.23
N ILE A 212 7.72 0.07 12.83
CA ILE A 212 7.13 0.21 11.50
C ILE A 212 6.25 1.46 11.40
N ARG A 213 5.43 1.74 12.42
CA ARG A 213 4.46 2.82 12.40
C ARG A 213 5.05 4.20 12.07
N PRO A 214 6.17 4.64 12.66
CA PRO A 214 6.80 5.91 12.31
C PRO A 214 7.30 5.99 10.87
N ILE A 215 7.61 4.84 10.26
CA ILE A 215 8.06 4.78 8.86
C ILE A 215 6.88 5.03 7.92
N ILE A 216 5.74 4.36 8.15
CA ILE A 216 4.63 4.35 7.20
C ILE A 216 3.56 5.42 7.46
N GLN A 217 3.39 5.86 8.70
CA GLN A 217 2.36 6.84 9.05
C GLN A 217 2.72 8.22 8.51
N GLY A 218 1.77 8.85 7.79
CA GLY A 218 1.95 10.17 7.21
C GLY A 218 0.62 10.84 6.87
N PRO A 219 0.65 12.01 6.24
CA PRO A 219 -0.57 12.78 5.93
C PRO A 219 -1.59 11.99 5.10
N ASN A 220 -1.11 11.12 4.21
CA ASN A 220 -1.94 10.34 3.30
C ASN A 220 -2.19 8.91 3.77
N LEU A 221 -1.58 8.46 4.88
CA LEU A 221 -1.73 7.11 5.43
C LEU A 221 -1.96 7.14 6.93
N ALA A 222 -3.19 6.92 7.36
CA ALA A 222 -3.54 6.74 8.76
C ALA A 222 -3.20 5.32 9.22
N VAL A 223 -2.70 5.18 10.45
CA VAL A 223 -2.40 3.87 11.07
C VAL A 223 -3.14 3.76 12.39
N ASP A 224 -4.14 2.87 12.41
CA ASP A 224 -4.92 2.54 13.62
C ASP A 224 -4.40 1.21 14.19
N VAL A 225 -4.15 1.18 15.49
CA VAL A 225 -3.66 -0.04 16.18
C VAL A 225 -4.63 -0.42 17.27
N HIS A 226 -5.09 -1.65 17.24
CA HIS A 226 -6.04 -2.21 18.20
C HIS A 226 -5.45 -3.42 18.92
N ASP A 227 -5.74 -3.52 20.22
CA ASP A 227 -5.37 -4.67 21.04
C ASP A 227 -6.13 -5.95 20.65
N THR A 228 -6.02 -7.00 21.44
CA THR A 228 -6.67 -8.29 21.20
C THR A 228 -8.17 -8.32 21.53
N ASN A 229 -8.74 -7.21 22.01
CA ASN A 229 -10.16 -7.14 22.33
C ASN A 229 -10.99 -6.93 21.06
N VAL A 230 -11.69 -7.98 20.64
CA VAL A 230 -12.54 -8.00 19.44
C VAL A 230 -13.64 -6.93 19.50
N GLU A 231 -14.25 -6.73 20.67
CA GLU A 231 -15.34 -5.75 20.84
C GLU A 231 -14.91 -4.31 20.53
N LYS A 232 -13.61 -4.02 20.57
CA LYS A 232 -13.07 -2.69 20.25
C LYS A 232 -12.76 -2.51 18.76
N TRP A 233 -12.20 -3.52 18.10
CA TRP A 233 -11.76 -3.36 16.71
C TRP A 233 -12.78 -3.81 15.67
N GLU A 234 -13.60 -4.82 15.95
CA GLU A 234 -14.61 -5.32 15.01
C GLU A 234 -15.61 -4.24 14.57
N PRO A 235 -16.19 -3.42 15.49
CA PRO A 235 -17.08 -2.32 15.08
C PRO A 235 -16.39 -1.28 14.20
N VAL A 236 -15.08 -1.05 14.38
CA VAL A 236 -14.30 -0.11 13.55
C VAL A 236 -14.19 -0.60 12.13
N ILE A 237 -13.95 -1.90 11.94
CA ILE A 237 -13.91 -2.56 10.64
C ILE A 237 -15.30 -2.57 10.01
N LEU A 238 -16.31 -3.09 10.71
CA LEU A 238 -17.66 -3.29 10.19
C LEU A 238 -18.40 -1.98 9.89
N LYS A 239 -18.02 -0.87 10.51
CA LYS A 239 -18.49 0.46 10.13
C LYS A 239 -18.08 0.82 8.70
N ARG A 240 -16.92 0.37 8.24
CA ARG A 240 -16.34 0.68 6.92
C ARG A 240 -16.63 -0.38 5.88
N ILE A 241 -16.66 -1.64 6.28
CA ILE A 241 -16.70 -2.80 5.40
C ILE A 241 -17.89 -3.67 5.78
N SER A 242 -18.67 -4.10 4.79
CA SER A 242 -19.77 -5.04 5.06
C SER A 242 -19.21 -6.43 5.38
N PRO A 243 -19.86 -7.22 6.26
CA PRO A 243 -19.36 -8.54 6.66
C PRO A 243 -19.10 -9.50 5.50
N ASP A 244 -19.88 -9.40 4.42
CA ASP A 244 -19.78 -10.19 3.20
C ASP A 244 -18.56 -9.81 2.33
N GLN A 245 -17.87 -8.71 2.66
CA GLN A 245 -16.72 -8.19 1.94
C GLN A 245 -15.38 -8.46 2.65
N ILE A 246 -15.39 -9.16 3.78
CA ILE A 246 -14.17 -9.42 4.55
C ILE A 246 -14.22 -10.83 5.18
N GLY A 247 -13.06 -11.48 5.26
CA GLY A 247 -12.93 -12.83 5.79
C GLY A 247 -13.27 -12.96 7.28
N THR A 248 -13.58 -14.19 7.71
CA THR A 248 -13.97 -14.50 9.09
C THR A 248 -12.89 -14.14 10.12
N ALA A 249 -11.61 -14.22 9.77
CA ALA A 249 -10.51 -13.80 10.64
C ALA A 249 -10.57 -12.30 11.02
N PHE A 250 -11.29 -11.49 10.25
CA PHE A 250 -11.41 -10.05 10.40
C PHE A 250 -12.83 -9.60 10.78
N GLY A 251 -13.66 -10.50 11.32
CA GLY A 251 -15.02 -10.20 11.75
C GLY A 251 -16.08 -10.26 10.65
N GLY A 252 -15.74 -10.78 9.47
CA GLY A 252 -16.68 -10.91 8.35
C GLY A 252 -17.17 -12.33 8.09
N SER A 253 -17.77 -12.52 6.92
CA SER A 253 -18.33 -13.80 6.45
C SER A 253 -17.84 -14.21 5.05
N LEU A 254 -16.96 -13.43 4.43
CA LEU A 254 -16.40 -13.73 3.12
C LEU A 254 -15.58 -15.02 3.20
N VAL A 255 -15.93 -16.00 2.37
CA VAL A 255 -15.14 -17.20 2.14
C VAL A 255 -14.34 -16.96 0.86
N LEU A 256 -13.02 -16.86 1.00
CA LEU A 256 -12.11 -16.76 -0.14
C LEU A 256 -11.84 -18.19 -0.62
N THR A 257 -12.31 -18.51 -1.80
CA THR A 257 -12.07 -19.78 -2.49
C THR A 257 -10.77 -19.74 -3.27
#